data_9a1c5a299e073ccd3a8c7d27dd75454f
#
_entry.id   9a1c5a299e073ccd3a8c7d27dd75454f
#
_cell.length_a   1.000
_cell.length_b   1.000
_cell.length_c   1.000
_cell.angle_alpha   90.00
_cell.angle_beta   90.00
_cell.angle_gamma   90.00
#
_symmetry.space_group_name_H-M   'P 1'
#
loop_
_entity.id
_entity.type
_entity.pdbx_description
1 polymer ?
#
loop_
_entity_poly.entity_id
_entity_poly.type
_entity_poly.pdbx_seq_one_letter_code
_entity_poly.pdbx_strand_id
1 'polypeptide(L)'
;VSIEIEIGRGKRARRAYSFDDIAVVPSRRTRDPEDVSIAWQIDAYQVEIPVLGAPMDSIMSPANAIALGKLGGIGVLDLEGLWTRYEDPEPLYEEIAALPDEDATTRM
;
A
#
# COMPACT_ATOMS: atom_id res chain seq x y z
N VAL A 1 18.26 16.14 -12.49
CA VAL A 1 19.51 15.83 -11.77
C VAL A 1 19.15 15.58 -10.32
N SER A 2 19.27 14.34 -9.85
CA SER A 2 19.01 14.05 -8.43
C SER A 2 20.20 14.56 -7.62
N ILE A 3 19.94 15.46 -6.69
CA ILE A 3 20.96 15.95 -5.78
C ILE A 3 21.16 14.87 -4.70
N GLU A 4 22.30 14.19 -4.76
CA GLU A 4 22.73 13.29 -3.69
C GLU A 4 23.46 14.10 -2.61
N ILE A 5 23.11 13.85 -1.37
CA ILE A 5 23.68 14.51 -0.19
C ILE A 5 24.43 13.44 0.61
N GLU A 6 25.66 13.73 1.01
CA GLU A 6 26.39 12.86 1.92
C GLU A 6 25.86 13.05 3.36
N ILE A 7 25.35 11.97 3.97
CA ILE A 7 24.76 11.98 5.32
C ILE A 7 25.64 11.26 6.34
N GLY A 8 26.83 10.82 5.97
CA GLY A 8 27.76 10.11 6.82
C GLY A 8 28.90 9.53 5.98
N ARG A 9 29.93 8.97 6.61
CA ARG A 9 31.08 8.39 5.89
C ARG A 9 30.61 7.33 4.88
N GLY A 10 30.70 7.67 3.59
CA GLY A 10 30.30 6.79 2.48
C GLY A 10 28.80 6.50 2.37
N LYS A 11 27.95 7.22 3.13
CA LYS A 11 26.50 7.11 3.04
C LYS A 11 25.90 8.31 2.30
N ARG A 12 25.12 8.01 1.26
CA ARG A 12 24.45 9.03 0.46
C ARG A 12 22.93 8.87 0.57
N ALA A 13 22.22 9.98 0.54
CA ALA A 13 20.77 10.02 0.49
C ALA A 13 20.32 10.96 -0.62
N ARG A 14 19.09 10.76 -1.10
CA ARG A 14 18.41 11.71 -1.98
C ARG A 14 17.59 12.66 -1.14
N ARG A 15 17.49 13.92 -1.56
CA ARG A 15 16.57 14.85 -0.93
C ARG A 15 15.14 14.36 -1.16
N ALA A 16 14.40 14.20 -0.10
CA ALA A 16 12.96 13.98 -0.12
C ALA A 16 12.24 15.30 0.17
N TYR A 17 11.01 15.40 -0.27
CA TYR A 17 10.15 16.55 -0.06
C TYR A 17 8.88 16.08 0.63
N SER A 18 8.41 16.84 1.61
CA SER A 18 7.09 16.65 2.20
C SER A 18 6.00 17.26 1.30
N PHE A 19 4.74 16.99 1.60
CA PHE A 19 3.64 17.64 0.88
C PHE A 19 3.61 19.16 1.08
N ASP A 20 4.17 19.66 2.19
CA ASP A 20 4.30 21.10 2.45
C ASP A 20 5.37 21.79 1.59
N ASP A 21 6.30 21.00 1.05
CA ASP A 21 7.40 21.50 0.21
C ASP A 21 7.04 21.53 -1.28
N ILE A 22 5.90 20.95 -1.68
CA ILE A 22 5.53 20.78 -3.09
C ILE A 22 4.13 21.32 -3.36
N ALA A 23 3.91 21.77 -4.60
CA ALA A 23 2.60 22.13 -5.09
C ALA A 23 2.39 21.58 -6.51
N VAL A 24 1.15 21.24 -6.85
CA VAL A 24 0.78 20.86 -8.21
C VAL A 24 0.61 22.10 -9.04
N VAL A 25 1.47 22.26 -10.04
CA VAL A 25 1.42 23.39 -10.98
C VAL A 25 0.74 22.94 -12.28
N PRO A 26 -0.36 23.54 -12.72
CA PRO A 26 -0.98 23.25 -13.99
C PRO A 26 0.00 23.55 -15.14
N SER A 27 0.30 22.57 -15.98
CA SER A 27 1.26 22.73 -17.07
C SER A 27 0.67 22.64 -18.47
N ARG A 28 -0.56 22.12 -18.60
CA ARG A 28 -1.21 21.86 -19.89
C ARG A 28 -2.72 22.09 -19.81
N ARG A 29 -3.38 21.90 -20.96
CA ARG A 29 -4.84 21.96 -21.04
C ARG A 29 -5.48 20.95 -20.10
N THR A 30 -6.54 21.35 -19.45
CA THR A 30 -7.44 20.46 -18.71
C THR A 30 -8.00 19.40 -19.66
N ARG A 31 -8.15 18.21 -19.13
CA ARG A 31 -8.87 17.09 -19.78
C ARG A 31 -10.09 16.77 -18.95
N ASP A 32 -11.08 16.19 -19.57
CA ASP A 32 -12.19 15.65 -18.81
C ASP A 32 -11.69 14.50 -17.93
N PRO A 33 -12.12 14.39 -16.67
CA PRO A 33 -11.69 13.33 -15.76
C PRO A 33 -11.88 11.92 -16.34
N GLU A 34 -12.92 11.74 -17.16
CA GLU A 34 -13.24 10.47 -17.83
C GLU A 34 -12.20 10.05 -18.88
N ASP A 35 -11.44 11.01 -19.41
CA ASP A 35 -10.36 10.76 -20.38
C ASP A 35 -9.02 10.42 -19.71
N VAL A 36 -8.95 10.41 -18.38
CA VAL A 36 -7.72 10.21 -17.62
C VAL A 36 -7.73 8.86 -16.94
N SER A 37 -6.83 7.96 -17.34
CA SER A 37 -6.58 6.73 -16.61
C SER A 37 -5.71 7.03 -15.38
N ILE A 38 -6.18 6.59 -14.21
CA ILE A 38 -5.46 6.64 -12.94
C ILE A 38 -4.93 5.25 -12.55
N ALA A 39 -5.04 4.27 -13.45
CA ALA A 39 -4.49 2.95 -13.22
C ALA A 39 -2.99 3.04 -12.93
N TRP A 40 -2.54 2.25 -11.97
CA TRP A 40 -1.17 2.25 -11.48
C TRP A 40 -0.63 0.83 -11.37
N GLN A 41 0.65 0.68 -11.66
CA GLN A 41 1.36 -0.58 -11.51
C GLN A 41 2.38 -0.48 -10.38
N ILE A 42 2.28 -1.41 -9.42
CA ILE A 42 3.25 -1.58 -8.35
C ILE A 42 3.84 -2.98 -8.51
N ASP A 43 5.10 -3.06 -8.91
CA ASP A 43 5.79 -4.32 -9.20
C ASP A 43 4.93 -5.23 -10.09
N ALA A 44 4.51 -6.39 -9.62
CA ALA A 44 3.66 -7.33 -10.34
C ALA A 44 2.15 -6.98 -10.30
N TYR A 45 1.74 -6.05 -9.43
CA TYR A 45 0.33 -5.71 -9.23
C TYR A 45 -0.09 -4.52 -10.08
N GLN A 46 -1.20 -4.67 -10.78
CA GLN A 46 -1.87 -3.58 -11.48
C GLN A 46 -3.17 -3.26 -10.76
N VAL A 47 -3.37 -1.98 -10.45
CA VAL A 47 -4.54 -1.48 -9.73
C VAL A 47 -5.27 -0.44 -10.56
N GLU A 48 -6.59 -0.41 -10.46
CA GLU A 48 -7.42 0.54 -11.21
C GLU A 48 -7.38 1.94 -10.60
N ILE A 49 -7.23 2.02 -9.27
CA ILE A 49 -7.09 3.26 -8.53
C ILE A 49 -5.82 3.23 -7.66
N PRO A 50 -5.02 4.31 -7.59
CA PRO A 50 -3.79 4.37 -6.82
C PRO A 50 -4.08 4.63 -5.32
N VAL A 51 -4.91 3.79 -4.71
CA VAL A 51 -5.30 3.88 -3.30
C VAL A 51 -4.84 2.64 -2.56
N LEU A 52 -4.08 2.87 -1.49
CA LEU A 52 -3.62 1.85 -0.56
C LEU A 52 -4.31 2.04 0.79
N GLY A 53 -4.97 1.01 1.28
CA GLY A 53 -5.50 1.01 2.63
C GLY A 53 -4.38 0.73 3.63
N ALA A 54 -4.18 1.64 4.58
CA ALA A 54 -3.13 1.52 5.57
C ALA A 54 -3.33 0.31 6.51
N PRO A 55 -2.25 -0.36 6.94
CA PRO A 55 -2.31 -1.51 7.83
C PRO A 55 -2.60 -1.08 9.27
N MET A 56 -3.84 -0.72 9.54
CA MET A 56 -4.31 -0.33 10.87
C MET A 56 -5.45 -1.24 11.28
N ASP A 57 -5.30 -1.96 12.36
CA ASP A 57 -6.26 -2.92 12.91
C ASP A 57 -7.68 -2.36 13.05
N SER A 58 -7.80 -1.10 13.44
CA SER A 58 -9.10 -0.44 13.62
C SER A 58 -9.81 -0.06 12.31
N ILE A 59 -9.09 -0.06 11.19
CA ILE A 59 -9.59 0.43 9.89
C ILE A 59 -9.57 -0.67 8.84
N MET A 60 -8.44 -1.39 8.71
CA MET A 60 -8.23 -2.37 7.66
C MET A 60 -8.44 -3.78 8.19
N SER A 61 -9.69 -4.22 8.20
CA SER A 61 -10.06 -5.61 8.40
C SER A 61 -9.94 -6.41 7.09
N PRO A 62 -9.92 -7.76 7.12
CA PRO A 62 -9.99 -8.57 5.90
C PRO A 62 -11.19 -8.21 5.02
N ALA A 63 -12.35 -7.97 5.60
CA ALA A 63 -13.54 -7.55 4.87
C ALA A 63 -13.35 -6.20 4.15
N ASN A 64 -12.70 -5.24 4.82
CA ASN A 64 -12.41 -3.93 4.22
C ASN A 64 -11.34 -4.04 3.12
N ALA A 65 -10.33 -4.89 3.30
CA ALA A 65 -9.32 -5.16 2.28
C ALA A 65 -9.94 -5.75 1.00
N ILE A 66 -10.84 -6.73 1.16
CA ILE A 66 -11.60 -7.32 0.03
C ILE A 66 -12.49 -6.26 -0.64
N ALA A 67 -13.18 -5.43 0.15
CA ALA A 67 -14.03 -4.37 -0.39
C ALA A 67 -13.21 -3.34 -1.19
N LEU A 68 -12.05 -2.93 -0.66
CA LEU A 68 -11.15 -2.01 -1.37
C LEU A 68 -10.58 -2.64 -2.64
N GLY A 69 -10.22 -3.92 -2.60
CA GLY A 69 -9.79 -4.65 -3.79
C GLY A 69 -10.86 -4.69 -4.89
N LYS A 70 -12.13 -4.89 -4.53
CA LYS A 70 -13.27 -4.83 -5.48
C LYS A 70 -13.48 -3.44 -6.08
N LEU A 71 -13.02 -2.39 -5.41
CA LEU A 71 -13.03 -1.02 -5.92
C LEU A 71 -11.76 -0.69 -6.73
N GLY A 72 -10.86 -1.65 -6.92
CA GLY A 72 -9.66 -1.50 -7.71
C GLY A 72 -8.44 -0.96 -6.97
N GLY A 73 -8.49 -0.84 -5.64
CA GLY A 73 -7.36 -0.47 -4.77
C GLY A 73 -6.69 -1.69 -4.12
N ILE A 74 -5.80 -1.44 -3.15
CA ILE A 74 -5.11 -2.49 -2.38
C ILE A 74 -5.33 -2.24 -0.88
N GLY A 75 -5.87 -3.23 -0.17
CA GLY A 75 -5.88 -3.24 1.28
C GLY A 75 -4.61 -3.91 1.83
N VAL A 76 -3.92 -3.26 2.74
CA VAL A 76 -2.76 -3.82 3.43
C VAL A 76 -3.20 -4.20 4.85
N LEU A 77 -3.03 -5.47 5.20
CA LEU A 77 -3.39 -5.98 6.52
C LEU A 77 -2.20 -5.92 7.46
N ASP A 78 -2.48 -5.64 8.73
CA ASP A 78 -1.51 -5.69 9.80
C ASP A 78 -1.52 -7.07 10.45
N LEU A 79 -0.45 -7.83 10.25
CA LEU A 79 -0.29 -9.16 10.84
C LEU A 79 -0.02 -9.12 12.35
N GLU A 80 0.43 -7.99 12.89
CA GLU A 80 0.61 -7.85 14.34
C GLU A 80 -0.70 -8.01 15.10
N GLY A 81 -1.84 -7.75 14.46
CA GLY A 81 -3.17 -8.02 15.01
C GLY A 81 -3.39 -9.49 15.38
N LEU A 82 -2.78 -10.42 14.68
CA LEU A 82 -2.82 -11.84 15.03
C LEU A 82 -2.00 -12.13 16.30
N TRP A 83 -0.81 -11.57 16.40
CA TRP A 83 0.04 -11.71 17.57
C TRP A 83 -0.65 -11.23 18.86
N THR A 84 -1.35 -10.12 18.80
CA THR A 84 -1.99 -9.54 19.98
C THR A 84 -3.28 -10.26 20.40
N ARG A 85 -3.87 -11.06 19.52
CA ARG A 85 -5.17 -11.72 19.74
C ARG A 85 -5.05 -13.19 20.12
N TYR A 86 -3.90 -13.82 19.85
CA TYR A 86 -3.67 -15.23 20.09
C TYR A 86 -2.46 -15.44 21.00
N GLU A 87 -2.58 -16.35 21.96
CA GLU A 87 -1.49 -16.70 22.86
C GLU A 87 -0.32 -17.37 22.14
N ASP A 88 -0.63 -18.19 21.13
CA ASP A 88 0.34 -18.80 20.23
C ASP A 88 -0.12 -18.59 18.77
N PRO A 89 0.42 -17.57 18.07
CA PRO A 89 0.03 -17.26 16.69
C PRO A 89 0.74 -18.12 15.64
N GLU A 90 1.83 -18.83 15.97
CA GLU A 90 2.66 -19.56 15.00
C GLU A 90 1.88 -20.58 14.17
N PRO A 91 1.00 -21.43 14.75
CA PRO A 91 0.21 -22.36 13.95
C PRO A 91 -0.71 -21.67 12.96
N LEU A 92 -1.21 -20.48 13.32
CA LEU A 92 -2.09 -19.69 12.46
C LEU A 92 -1.32 -19.04 11.30
N TYR A 93 -0.09 -18.59 11.54
CA TYR A 93 0.78 -18.10 10.48
C TYR A 93 1.15 -19.20 9.49
N GLU A 94 1.45 -20.40 9.96
CA GLU A 94 1.73 -21.55 9.10
C GLU A 94 0.50 -21.93 8.25
N GLU A 95 -0.68 -21.92 8.85
CA GLU A 95 -1.94 -22.17 8.15
C GLU A 95 -2.16 -21.12 7.04
N ILE A 96 -2.05 -19.85 7.37
CA ILE A 96 -2.26 -18.74 6.41
C ILE A 96 -1.22 -18.79 5.28
N ALA A 97 0.05 -19.05 5.61
CA ALA A 97 1.12 -19.13 4.63
C ALA A 97 0.97 -20.29 3.63
N ALA A 98 0.22 -21.34 4.00
CA ALA A 98 -0.06 -22.48 3.14
C ALA A 98 -1.27 -22.28 2.22
N LEU A 99 -2.06 -21.23 2.43
CA LEU A 99 -3.25 -20.93 1.63
C LEU A 99 -2.89 -20.16 0.34
N PRO A 100 -3.70 -20.30 -0.73
CA PRO A 100 -3.67 -19.37 -1.85
C PRO A 100 -3.97 -17.92 -1.38
N ASP A 101 -3.43 -16.92 -2.06
CA ASP A 101 -3.55 -15.50 -1.68
C ASP A 101 -4.99 -15.04 -1.43
N GLU A 102 -5.92 -15.50 -2.26
CA GLU A 102 -7.35 -15.17 -2.15
C GLU A 102 -8.00 -15.77 -0.89
N ASP A 103 -7.58 -16.97 -0.48
CA ASP A 103 -8.10 -17.65 0.70
C ASP A 103 -7.41 -17.14 1.98
N ALA A 104 -6.12 -16.81 1.90
CA ALA A 104 -5.35 -16.25 3.01
C ALA A 104 -6.00 -14.97 3.56
N THR A 105 -6.40 -14.05 2.68
CA THR A 105 -7.09 -12.80 3.07
C THR A 105 -8.43 -13.06 3.77
N THR A 106 -9.15 -14.10 3.37
CA THR A 106 -10.43 -14.45 3.99
C THR A 106 -10.24 -15.13 5.35
N ARG A 107 -9.14 -15.88 5.52
CA ARG A 107 -8.81 -16.60 6.77
C ARG A 107 -8.32 -15.68 7.88
N MET A 108 -7.66 -14.58 7.53
CA MET A 108 -7.22 -13.53 8.45
C MET A 108 -8.38 -12.76 9.08
#